data_e6208d69d0157afa67d81a7e36b054be
#
_entry.id   e6208d69d0157afa67d81a7e36b054be
#
_cell.length_a   1.000
_cell.length_b   1.000
_cell.length_c   1.000
_cell.angle_alpha   90.00
_cell.angle_beta   90.00
_cell.angle_gamma   90.00
#
_symmetry.space_group_name_H-M   'P 1'
#
loop_
_entity.id
_entity.type
_entity.pdbx_description
1 polymer ?
#
loop_
_entity_poly.entity_id
_entity_poly.type
_entity_poly.pdbx_seq_one_letter_code
_entity_poly.pdbx_strand_id
1 'polypeptide(L)'
;MIKRNSEHRLDTAENIFGGSGKVHFKRIIETPEELYNKGRVFSVATLEPGSELGWHIHKGDGEYYCIISGEGEYSDNGSIVTLYPGDTAFCPEGEGHSIANRTSEPLVFAALVIYK
;
A
#
# COMPACT_ATOMS: atom_id res chain seq x y z
N MET A 1 -12.07 10.69 -18.99
CA MET A 1 -10.65 11.03 -18.87
C MET A 1 -9.83 9.75 -18.83
N ILE A 2 -8.73 9.71 -19.54
CA ILE A 2 -7.82 8.56 -19.55
C ILE A 2 -6.43 9.05 -19.18
N LYS A 3 -5.75 8.31 -18.32
CA LYS A 3 -4.34 8.52 -17.99
C LYS A 3 -3.57 7.25 -18.37
N ARG A 4 -2.65 7.38 -19.34
CA ARG A 4 -1.84 6.26 -19.78
C ARG A 4 -0.80 5.88 -18.71
N ASN A 5 -0.29 4.66 -18.76
CA ASN A 5 0.68 4.19 -17.78
C ASN A 5 1.89 5.14 -17.63
N SER A 6 2.39 5.66 -18.75
CA SER A 6 3.55 6.56 -18.76
C SER A 6 3.27 7.96 -18.19
N GLU A 7 2.00 8.30 -17.95
CA GLU A 7 1.61 9.62 -17.47
C GLU A 7 1.44 9.67 -15.94
N HIS A 8 1.54 8.52 -15.25
CA HIS A 8 1.44 8.44 -13.80
C HIS A 8 2.74 8.90 -13.16
N ARG A 9 2.62 9.63 -12.05
CA ARG A 9 3.77 9.97 -11.23
C ARG A 9 4.30 8.71 -10.55
N LEU A 10 5.62 8.54 -10.60
CA LEU A 10 6.34 7.45 -9.94
C LEU A 10 7.17 8.03 -8.81
N ASP A 11 7.06 7.45 -7.61
CA ASP A 11 7.82 7.81 -6.44
C ASP A 11 8.52 6.57 -5.90
N THR A 12 9.70 6.76 -5.34
CA THR A 12 10.40 5.71 -4.59
C THR A 12 10.69 6.24 -3.19
N ALA A 13 10.41 5.44 -2.19
CA ALA A 13 10.71 5.77 -0.80
C ALA A 13 11.44 4.62 -0.13
N GLU A 14 12.28 4.95 0.84
CA GLU A 14 13.06 3.98 1.61
C GLU A 14 12.66 4.04 3.07
N ASN A 15 12.71 2.89 3.74
CA ASN A 15 12.50 2.77 5.18
C ASN A 15 11.21 3.45 5.68
N ILE A 16 10.11 3.24 4.95
CA ILE A 16 8.81 3.85 5.28
C ILE A 16 8.30 3.31 6.61
N PHE A 17 7.92 4.19 7.52
CA PHE A 17 7.48 3.87 8.88
C PHE A 17 8.44 2.95 9.63
N GLY A 18 9.75 3.14 9.41
CA GLY A 18 10.77 2.31 10.04
C GLY A 18 10.95 0.93 9.43
N GLY A 19 10.28 0.63 8.32
CA GLY A 19 10.50 -0.59 7.55
C GLY A 19 11.84 -0.58 6.82
N SER A 20 12.16 -1.65 6.14
CA SER A 20 13.41 -1.81 5.39
C SER A 20 13.20 -1.68 3.89
N GLY A 21 14.28 -1.39 3.18
CA GLY A 21 14.35 -1.45 1.72
C GLY A 21 13.57 -0.35 1.01
N LYS A 22 13.11 -0.67 -0.19
CA LYS A 22 12.49 0.30 -1.11
C LYS A 22 11.07 -0.09 -1.49
N VAL A 23 10.21 0.91 -1.54
CA VAL A 23 8.84 0.81 -2.04
C VAL A 23 8.70 1.79 -3.20
N HIS A 24 8.21 1.29 -4.32
CA HIS A 24 7.93 2.10 -5.51
C HIS A 24 6.43 2.31 -5.61
N PHE A 25 6.02 3.56 -5.80
CA PHE A 25 4.61 3.92 -5.93
C PHE A 25 4.32 4.45 -7.33
N LYS A 26 3.32 3.87 -7.98
CA LYS A 26 2.69 4.48 -9.14
C LYS A 26 1.42 5.17 -8.65
N ARG A 27 1.40 6.51 -8.69
CA ARG A 27 0.29 7.32 -8.20
C ARG A 27 -0.83 7.34 -9.23
N ILE A 28 -1.96 6.73 -8.89
CA ILE A 28 -3.15 6.79 -9.73
C ILE A 28 -3.78 8.16 -9.60
N ILE A 29 -3.83 8.69 -8.38
CA ILE A 29 -4.20 10.08 -8.10
C ILE A 29 -3.01 10.81 -7.46
N GLU A 30 -2.99 12.13 -7.59
CA GLU A 30 -1.95 12.96 -6.98
C GLU A 30 -2.46 13.83 -5.84
N THR A 31 -3.75 14.15 -5.84
CA THR A 31 -4.36 15.00 -4.81
C THR A 31 -5.69 14.41 -4.33
N PRO A 32 -6.08 14.71 -3.07
CA PRO A 32 -7.37 14.24 -2.54
C PRO A 32 -8.58 14.72 -3.34
N GLU A 33 -8.50 15.87 -4.02
CA GLU A 33 -9.59 16.39 -4.85
C GLU A 33 -9.99 15.40 -5.95
N GLU A 34 -9.07 14.60 -6.43
CA GLU A 34 -9.35 13.56 -7.45
C GLU A 34 -10.24 12.44 -6.89
N LEU A 35 -10.35 12.32 -5.56
CA LEU A 35 -11.29 11.45 -4.87
C LEU A 35 -12.45 12.22 -4.24
N TYR A 36 -12.71 13.43 -4.74
CA TYR A 36 -13.77 14.32 -4.19
C TYR A 36 -13.58 14.57 -2.68
N ASN A 37 -12.32 14.62 -2.24
CA ASN A 37 -11.92 14.78 -0.83
C ASN A 37 -12.49 13.70 0.09
N LYS A 38 -12.70 12.49 -0.44
CA LYS A 38 -13.18 11.34 0.34
C LYS A 38 -12.06 10.35 0.67
N GLY A 39 -10.86 10.65 0.21
CA GLY A 39 -9.66 9.88 0.47
C GLY A 39 -8.43 10.65 0.02
N ARG A 40 -7.25 10.06 0.21
CA ARG A 40 -5.98 10.77 -0.06
C ARG A 40 -4.92 9.94 -0.78
N VAL A 41 -5.13 8.63 -0.92
CA VAL A 41 -4.19 7.74 -1.62
C VAL A 41 -4.99 6.81 -2.51
N PHE A 42 -4.56 6.71 -3.75
CA PHE A 42 -4.91 5.61 -4.63
C PHE A 42 -3.68 5.36 -5.50
N SER A 43 -3.01 4.25 -5.24
CA SER A 43 -1.73 3.96 -5.89
C SER A 43 -1.52 2.46 -6.05
N VAL A 44 -0.57 2.10 -6.90
CA VAL A 44 -0.03 0.74 -6.97
C VAL A 44 1.36 0.78 -6.36
N ALA A 45 1.57 -0.03 -5.33
CA ALA A 45 2.82 -0.14 -4.61
C ALA A 45 3.56 -1.40 -5.04
N THR A 46 4.88 -1.30 -5.19
CA THR A 46 5.76 -2.43 -5.46
C THR A 46 6.85 -2.46 -4.40
N LEU A 47 6.91 -3.56 -3.64
CA LEU A 47 7.97 -3.80 -2.67
C LEU A 47 9.01 -4.72 -3.29
N GLU A 48 10.26 -4.24 -3.32
CA GLU A 48 11.38 -5.08 -3.72
C GLU A 48 11.57 -6.22 -2.72
N PRO A 49 12.20 -7.33 -3.12
CA PRO A 49 12.54 -8.41 -2.19
C PRO A 49 13.25 -7.87 -0.93
N GLY A 50 12.79 -8.30 0.23
CA GLY A 50 13.33 -7.86 1.52
C GLY A 50 12.84 -6.52 2.01
N SER A 51 11.97 -5.84 1.26
CA SER A 51 11.44 -4.53 1.64
C SER A 51 10.21 -4.66 2.51
N GLU A 52 9.98 -3.63 3.34
CA GLU A 52 8.87 -3.59 4.27
C GLU A 52 8.33 -2.18 4.36
N LEU A 53 7.01 -2.07 4.31
CA LEU A 53 6.26 -0.88 4.69
C LEU A 53 5.88 -1.09 6.16
N GLY A 54 6.54 -0.34 7.04
CA GLY A 54 6.54 -0.63 8.48
C GLY A 54 5.22 -0.34 9.18
N TRP A 55 5.16 -0.71 10.44
CA TRP A 55 3.97 -0.56 11.28
C TRP A 55 3.52 0.90 11.40
N HIS A 56 2.25 1.15 11.15
CA HIS A 56 1.63 2.45 11.35
C HIS A 56 0.14 2.29 11.67
N ILE A 57 -0.40 3.30 12.36
CA ILE A 57 -1.80 3.32 12.78
C ILE A 57 -2.52 4.36 11.93
N HIS A 58 -3.72 4.01 11.46
CA HIS A 58 -4.58 4.93 10.73
C HIS A 58 -5.42 5.77 11.68
N LYS A 59 -5.38 7.10 11.51
CA LYS A 59 -6.15 8.06 12.30
C LYS A 59 -6.96 8.94 11.35
N GLY A 60 -8.28 8.89 11.48
CA GLY A 60 -9.19 9.65 10.64
C GLY A 60 -9.37 9.08 9.23
N ASP A 61 -8.76 7.94 8.95
CA ASP A 61 -8.88 7.25 7.67
C ASP A 61 -8.72 5.74 7.85
N GLY A 62 -8.92 5.01 6.78
CA GLY A 62 -8.63 3.58 6.70
C GLY A 62 -8.03 3.25 5.35
N GLU A 63 -7.43 2.07 5.23
CA GLU A 63 -6.72 1.69 4.01
C GLU A 63 -7.05 0.28 3.56
N TYR A 64 -7.38 0.15 2.28
CA TYR A 64 -7.49 -1.13 1.60
C TYR A 64 -6.19 -1.44 0.86
N TYR A 65 -5.77 -2.71 0.95
CA TYR A 65 -4.79 -3.30 0.03
C TYR A 65 -5.47 -4.38 -0.79
N CYS A 66 -5.11 -4.47 -2.06
CA CYS A 66 -5.49 -5.57 -2.95
C CYS A 66 -4.22 -6.12 -3.58
N ILE A 67 -3.86 -7.36 -3.27
CA ILE A 67 -2.64 -7.98 -3.81
C ILE A 67 -2.83 -8.29 -5.29
N ILE A 68 -1.93 -7.79 -6.10
CA ILE A 68 -1.93 -8.00 -7.56
C ILE A 68 -1.02 -9.17 -7.92
N SER A 69 0.22 -9.17 -7.39
CA SER A 69 1.19 -10.23 -7.65
C SER A 69 2.19 -10.34 -6.51
N GLY A 70 2.81 -11.50 -6.37
CA GLY A 70 3.71 -11.80 -5.26
C GLY A 70 2.98 -12.20 -3.99
N GLU A 71 3.73 -12.34 -2.90
CA GLU A 71 3.20 -12.70 -1.59
C GLU A 71 3.61 -11.66 -0.56
N GLY A 72 2.66 -11.24 0.28
CA GLY A 72 2.90 -10.27 1.34
C GLY A 72 2.74 -10.87 2.72
N GLU A 73 3.71 -10.63 3.60
CA GLU A 73 3.55 -10.90 5.03
C GLU A 73 2.88 -9.67 5.65
N TYR A 74 1.62 -9.82 6.01
CA TYR A 74 0.78 -8.71 6.47
C TYR A 74 0.50 -8.82 7.96
N SER A 75 0.64 -7.70 8.66
CA SER A 75 0.22 -7.60 10.06
C SER A 75 -1.18 -6.96 10.09
N ASP A 76 -2.18 -7.77 10.40
CA ASP A 76 -3.54 -7.32 10.59
C ASP A 76 -3.73 -6.96 12.07
N ASN A 77 -3.49 -5.70 12.38
CA ASN A 77 -3.56 -5.18 13.75
C ASN A 77 -2.76 -6.04 14.76
N GLY A 78 -1.61 -6.57 14.32
CA GLY A 78 -0.73 -7.40 15.12
C GLY A 78 -0.79 -8.90 14.82
N SER A 79 -1.80 -9.37 14.10
CA SER A 79 -1.88 -10.77 13.65
C SER A 79 -1.21 -10.94 12.31
N ILE A 80 -0.19 -11.78 12.24
CA ILE A 80 0.58 -11.99 11.02
C ILE A 80 -0.09 -13.03 10.13
N VAL A 81 -0.34 -12.65 8.89
CA VAL A 81 -0.90 -13.54 7.86
C VAL A 81 -0.15 -13.34 6.55
N THR A 82 -0.15 -14.36 5.69
CA THR A 82 0.35 -14.22 4.33
C THR A 82 -0.81 -13.90 3.40
N LEU A 83 -0.64 -12.85 2.59
CA LEU A 83 -1.60 -12.47 1.56
C LEU A 83 -1.08 -12.91 0.19
N TYR A 84 -2.00 -13.41 -0.63
CA TYR A 84 -1.73 -13.93 -1.97
C TYR A 84 -2.47 -13.09 -3.01
N PRO A 85 -2.09 -13.19 -4.31
CA PRO A 85 -2.79 -12.45 -5.37
C PRO A 85 -4.31 -12.64 -5.32
N GLY A 86 -5.03 -11.53 -5.38
CA GLY A 86 -6.48 -11.49 -5.25
C GLY A 86 -6.99 -11.29 -3.83
N ASP A 87 -6.14 -11.48 -2.81
CA ASP A 87 -6.54 -11.19 -1.43
C ASP A 87 -6.62 -9.69 -1.19
N THR A 88 -7.57 -9.29 -0.34
CA THR A 88 -7.73 -7.92 0.10
C THR A 88 -7.61 -7.83 1.62
N ALA A 89 -7.09 -6.71 2.10
CA ALA A 89 -7.01 -6.41 3.52
C ALA A 89 -7.50 -4.98 3.74
N PHE A 90 -8.22 -4.77 4.84
CA PHE A 90 -8.64 -3.45 5.25
C PHE A 90 -8.13 -3.16 6.66
N CYS A 91 -7.44 -2.02 6.79
CA CYS A 91 -7.04 -1.49 8.10
C CYS A 91 -7.98 -0.34 8.43
N PRO A 92 -8.96 -0.54 9.34
CA PRO A 92 -9.89 0.53 9.71
C PRO A 92 -9.22 1.60 10.56
N GLU A 93 -9.89 2.73 10.69
CA GLU A 93 -9.47 3.81 11.58
C GLU A 93 -9.27 3.28 13.01
N GLY A 94 -8.15 3.65 13.63
CA GLY A 94 -7.79 3.24 14.98
C GLY A 94 -6.94 1.97 15.07
N GLU A 95 -6.88 1.19 13.99
CA GLU A 95 -6.03 0.00 13.92
C GLU A 95 -4.73 0.28 13.18
N GLY A 96 -3.79 -0.65 13.31
CA GLY A 96 -2.49 -0.56 12.66
C GLY A 96 -2.23 -1.74 11.74
N HIS A 97 -1.30 -1.55 10.80
CA HIS A 97 -0.85 -2.61 9.93
C HIS A 97 0.58 -2.38 9.44
N SER A 98 1.13 -3.42 8.83
CA SER A 98 2.38 -3.39 8.10
C SER A 98 2.34 -4.47 7.03
N ILE A 99 3.22 -4.37 6.03
CA ILE A 99 3.35 -5.40 5.01
C ILE A 99 4.81 -5.52 4.60
N ALA A 100 5.28 -6.75 4.44
CA ALA A 100 6.66 -7.05 4.08
C ALA A 100 6.72 -8.04 2.92
N ASN A 101 7.74 -7.89 2.09
CA ASN A 101 8.07 -8.85 1.06
C ASN A 101 9.24 -9.72 1.54
N ARG A 102 8.95 -10.94 2.00
CA ARG A 102 9.95 -11.90 2.46
C ARG A 102 10.39 -12.87 1.35
N THR A 103 9.96 -12.64 0.12
CA THR A 103 10.24 -13.51 -1.02
C THR A 103 11.33 -12.93 -1.91
N SER A 104 11.73 -13.69 -2.94
CA SER A 104 12.69 -13.24 -3.94
C SER A 104 12.05 -12.56 -5.15
N GLU A 105 10.72 -12.47 -5.19
CA GLU A 105 9.96 -11.85 -6.27
C GLU A 105 9.35 -10.53 -5.79
N PRO A 106 9.08 -9.56 -6.68
CA PRO A 106 8.40 -8.34 -6.29
C PRO A 106 6.99 -8.61 -5.73
N LEU A 107 6.61 -7.81 -4.74
CA LEU A 107 5.25 -7.78 -4.22
C LEU A 107 4.56 -6.54 -4.74
N VAL A 108 3.42 -6.72 -5.43
CA VAL A 108 2.66 -5.61 -6.03
C VAL A 108 1.24 -5.60 -5.47
N PHE A 109 0.79 -4.46 -4.99
CA PHE A 109 -0.58 -4.31 -4.49
C PHE A 109 -1.14 -2.91 -4.77
N ALA A 110 -2.45 -2.85 -4.93
CA ALA A 110 -3.16 -1.57 -4.99
C ALA A 110 -3.49 -1.10 -3.57
N ALA A 111 -3.38 0.19 -3.32
CA ALA A 111 -3.66 0.80 -2.03
C ALA A 111 -4.63 1.97 -2.19
N LEU A 112 -5.66 2.00 -1.36
CA LEU A 112 -6.66 3.08 -1.32
C LEU A 112 -6.86 3.52 0.12
N VAL A 113 -6.57 4.79 0.40
CA VAL A 113 -6.86 5.40 1.71
C VAL A 113 -8.11 6.26 1.58
N ILE A 114 -9.11 5.93 2.38
CA ILE A 114 -10.38 6.67 2.44
C ILE A 114 -10.54 7.33 3.80
N TYR A 115 -11.11 8.53 3.83
CA TYR A 115 -11.41 9.23 5.08
C TYR A 115 -12.62 8.59 5.78
N LYS A 116 -12.54 8.62 7.10
CA LYS A 116 -13.67 8.21 7.93
C LYS A 116 -14.73 9.30 7.98
#